data_515a0517492a25ab4b64501efae0030f
#
_entry.id   515a0517492a25ab4b64501efae0030f
#
_cell.length_a   1.000
_cell.length_b   1.000
_cell.length_c   1.000
_cell.angle_alpha   90.00
_cell.angle_beta   90.00
_cell.angle_gamma   90.00
#
_symmetry.space_group_name_H-M   'P 1'
#
loop_
_entity.id
_entity.type
_entity.pdbx_description
1 polymer ?
#
loop_
_entity_poly.entity_id
_entity_poly.type
_entity_poly.pdbx_seq_one_letter_code
_entity_poly.pdbx_strand_id
1 'polypeptide(L)'
;MEGFVSNVDICNLAYNGKLEQLKEKVLSDKTQTTKIDQDNRTALHWACSAGYTDIVNFLLSFGVPVNDKDDAGWSPLHIAASAGRDEIVKALLGKGAQVNSINQNGCTPLHYAASKNKHEIAIMLLEGGANPDATDHLESTPLHRASAKGNLKMIQVLLQYKASTNIQDSQGNTPLHLACDKERIEEAKLLVSRGASIFIENKEKKTPLHVAKGRLGAVLKRMVEG
;
A
#
# COMPACT_ATOMS: atom_id res chain seq x y z
N MET A 1 -1.26 -3.69 -28.94
CA MET A 1 -2.38 -2.74 -29.07
C MET A 1 -2.13 -1.60 -28.11
N GLU A 2 -2.21 -0.36 -28.57
CA GLU A 2 -2.16 0.80 -27.69
C GLU A 2 -3.44 0.86 -26.86
N GLY A 3 -3.31 1.04 -25.53
CA GLY A 3 -4.44 1.13 -24.63
C GLY A 3 -5.05 2.52 -24.67
N PHE A 4 -6.36 2.61 -24.83
CA PHE A 4 -7.12 3.85 -24.67
C PHE A 4 -7.76 3.85 -23.29
N VAL A 5 -7.17 4.60 -22.35
CA VAL A 5 -7.54 4.60 -20.91
C VAL A 5 -8.19 5.91 -20.48
N SER A 6 -8.06 6.97 -21.27
CA SER A 6 -8.44 8.32 -20.88
C SER A 6 -9.04 9.09 -22.06
N ASN A 7 -9.93 10.03 -21.77
CA ASN A 7 -10.44 11.01 -22.74
C ASN A 7 -9.46 12.16 -22.98
N VAL A 8 -8.29 12.15 -22.34
CA VAL A 8 -7.25 13.16 -22.47
C VAL A 8 -6.00 12.53 -23.12
N ASP A 9 -5.58 13.09 -24.24
CA ASP A 9 -4.51 12.58 -25.09
C ASP A 9 -3.19 12.34 -24.36
N ILE A 10 -2.73 13.31 -23.56
CA ILE A 10 -1.48 13.19 -22.82
C ILE A 10 -1.50 12.03 -21.81
N CYS A 11 -2.66 11.72 -21.25
CA CYS A 11 -2.83 10.59 -20.36
C CYS A 11 -2.65 9.25 -21.07
N ASN A 12 -3.16 9.14 -22.30
CA ASN A 12 -2.94 7.94 -23.13
C ASN A 12 -1.48 7.81 -23.56
N LEU A 13 -0.82 8.91 -23.92
CA LEU A 13 0.62 8.92 -24.22
C LEU A 13 1.44 8.45 -23.02
N ALA A 14 1.11 8.92 -21.82
CA ALA A 14 1.77 8.51 -20.58
C ALA A 14 1.56 7.02 -20.28
N TYR A 15 0.34 6.52 -20.45
CA TYR A 15 0.01 5.11 -20.22
C TYR A 15 0.67 4.16 -21.23
N ASN A 16 0.84 4.61 -22.48
CA ASN A 16 1.44 3.81 -23.55
C ASN A 16 2.96 4.00 -23.71
N GLY A 17 3.60 4.78 -22.84
CA GLY A 17 5.05 4.96 -22.84
C GLY A 17 5.58 5.81 -24.02
N LYS A 18 4.77 6.70 -24.56
CA LYS A 18 5.10 7.54 -25.72
C LYS A 18 5.85 8.80 -25.29
N LEU A 19 7.06 8.65 -24.75
CA LEU A 19 7.84 9.74 -24.15
C LEU A 19 8.06 10.90 -25.12
N GLU A 20 8.52 10.65 -26.35
CA GLU A 20 8.84 11.73 -27.30
C GLU A 20 7.60 12.52 -27.72
N GLN A 21 6.49 11.83 -28.01
CA GLN A 21 5.21 12.49 -28.30
C GLN A 21 4.69 13.29 -27.13
N LEU A 22 4.83 12.76 -25.90
CA LEU A 22 4.45 13.45 -24.68
C LEU A 22 5.30 14.71 -24.47
N LYS A 23 6.61 14.63 -24.68
CA LYS A 23 7.52 15.78 -24.62
C LYS A 23 7.12 16.88 -25.61
N GLU A 24 6.88 16.53 -26.89
CA GLU A 24 6.44 17.49 -27.89
C GLU A 24 5.17 18.23 -27.47
N LYS A 25 4.19 17.48 -26.94
CA LYS A 25 2.94 18.05 -26.46
C LYS A 25 3.12 19.00 -25.27
N VAL A 26 3.96 18.64 -24.33
CA VAL A 26 4.27 19.46 -23.15
C VAL A 26 5.08 20.70 -23.52
N LEU A 27 6.04 20.57 -24.42
CA LEU A 27 6.86 21.70 -24.86
C LEU A 27 6.05 22.72 -25.68
N SER A 28 5.03 22.26 -26.42
CA SER A 28 4.12 23.16 -27.13
C SER A 28 3.10 23.83 -26.20
N ASP A 29 2.67 23.13 -25.16
CA ASP A 29 1.69 23.63 -24.19
C ASP A 29 1.92 22.99 -22.82
N LYS A 30 2.57 23.72 -21.91
CA LYS A 30 2.88 23.25 -20.54
C LYS A 30 1.64 22.96 -19.69
N THR A 31 0.49 23.53 -20.02
CA THR A 31 -0.76 23.27 -19.29
C THR A 31 -1.22 21.83 -19.42
N GLN A 32 -0.75 21.10 -20.43
CA GLN A 32 -1.03 19.68 -20.62
C GLN A 32 -0.57 18.82 -19.43
N THR A 33 0.50 19.22 -18.73
CA THR A 33 1.06 18.46 -17.60
C THR A 33 0.10 18.31 -16.41
N THR A 34 -0.84 19.24 -16.25
CA THR A 34 -1.81 19.26 -15.14
C THR A 34 -3.24 18.99 -15.60
N LYS A 35 -3.45 18.68 -16.87
CA LYS A 35 -4.77 18.38 -17.41
C LYS A 35 -5.30 17.09 -16.80
N ILE A 36 -6.55 17.15 -16.32
CA ILE A 36 -7.24 16.01 -15.70
C ILE A 36 -8.23 15.37 -16.66
N ASP A 37 -8.37 14.07 -16.56
CA ASP A 37 -9.31 13.28 -17.35
C ASP A 37 -10.65 13.02 -16.62
N GLN A 38 -11.46 12.11 -17.17
CA GLN A 38 -12.76 11.72 -16.63
C GLN A 38 -12.73 11.17 -15.19
N ASP A 39 -11.57 10.68 -14.74
CA ASP A 39 -11.36 10.13 -13.40
C ASP A 39 -10.56 11.08 -12.48
N ASN A 40 -10.43 12.34 -12.88
CA ASN A 40 -9.53 13.34 -12.27
C ASN A 40 -8.06 12.91 -12.22
N ARG A 41 -7.63 12.05 -13.15
CA ARG A 41 -6.24 11.62 -13.29
C ARG A 41 -5.47 12.53 -14.23
N THR A 42 -4.20 12.77 -13.88
CA THR A 42 -3.22 13.43 -14.73
C THR A 42 -2.35 12.42 -15.46
N ALA A 43 -1.51 12.90 -16.39
CA ALA A 43 -0.49 12.07 -17.03
C ALA A 43 0.43 11.38 -16.00
N LEU A 44 0.75 12.04 -14.88
CA LEU A 44 1.57 11.46 -13.83
C LEU A 44 0.91 10.22 -13.19
N HIS A 45 -0.38 10.25 -12.90
CA HIS A 45 -1.12 9.09 -12.41
C HIS A 45 -0.98 7.89 -13.36
N TRP A 46 -1.17 8.12 -14.65
CA TRP A 46 -1.13 7.07 -15.66
C TRP A 46 0.27 6.53 -15.91
N ALA A 47 1.29 7.40 -15.91
CA ALA A 47 2.69 6.97 -15.99
C ALA A 47 3.11 6.11 -14.79
N CYS A 48 2.65 6.47 -13.58
CA CYS A 48 2.86 5.66 -12.37
C CYS A 48 2.20 4.28 -12.48
N SER A 49 0.98 4.23 -12.97
CA SER A 49 0.25 2.98 -13.19
C SER A 49 0.96 2.06 -14.19
N ALA A 50 1.34 2.60 -15.33
CA ALA A 50 1.99 1.86 -16.39
C ALA A 50 3.46 1.49 -16.08
N GLY A 51 4.14 2.29 -15.23
CA GLY A 51 5.51 2.03 -14.81
C GLY A 51 6.58 2.66 -15.71
N TYR A 52 6.25 3.72 -16.42
CA TYR A 52 7.21 4.45 -17.26
C TYR A 52 7.97 5.49 -16.45
N THR A 53 9.07 5.07 -15.85
CA THR A 53 9.92 5.88 -14.98
C THR A 53 10.47 7.10 -15.70
N ASP A 54 10.84 6.98 -16.96
CA ASP A 54 11.32 8.08 -17.81
C ASP A 54 10.27 9.19 -17.97
N ILE A 55 9.01 8.82 -18.21
CA ILE A 55 7.90 9.78 -18.31
C ILE A 55 7.63 10.43 -16.94
N VAL A 56 7.64 9.65 -15.87
CA VAL A 56 7.50 10.17 -14.50
C VAL A 56 8.57 11.21 -14.20
N ASN A 57 9.84 10.90 -14.48
CA ASN A 57 10.96 11.82 -14.25
C ASN A 57 10.85 13.08 -15.10
N PHE A 58 10.43 12.95 -16.36
CA PHE A 58 10.20 14.10 -17.23
C PHE A 58 9.10 15.02 -16.66
N LEU A 59 7.94 14.46 -16.27
CA LEU A 59 6.86 15.25 -15.70
C LEU A 59 7.27 15.91 -14.38
N LEU A 60 7.95 15.19 -13.50
CA LEU A 60 8.46 15.73 -12.24
C LEU A 60 9.45 16.88 -12.45
N SER A 61 10.25 16.84 -13.54
CA SER A 61 11.17 17.93 -13.89
C SER A 61 10.46 19.24 -14.22
N PHE A 62 9.19 19.19 -14.64
CA PHE A 62 8.33 20.35 -14.87
C PHE A 62 7.65 20.87 -13.61
N GLY A 63 7.93 20.29 -12.43
CA GLY A 63 7.35 20.73 -11.18
C GLY A 63 5.85 20.43 -11.04
N VAL A 64 5.35 19.37 -11.70
CA VAL A 64 3.94 18.96 -11.57
C VAL A 64 3.59 18.63 -10.12
N PRO A 65 2.34 18.89 -9.67
CA PRO A 65 1.90 18.48 -8.35
C PRO A 65 2.01 16.97 -8.16
N VAL A 66 2.68 16.53 -7.07
CA VAL A 66 2.90 15.10 -6.79
C VAL A 66 1.84 14.48 -5.89
N ASN A 67 0.99 15.30 -5.28
CA ASN A 67 0.00 14.86 -4.28
C ASN A 67 -1.46 15.00 -4.76
N ASP A 68 -1.68 15.28 -6.03
CA ASP A 68 -3.03 15.36 -6.59
C ASP A 68 -3.71 13.98 -6.52
N LYS A 69 -4.97 13.98 -6.13
CA LYS A 69 -5.76 12.76 -5.98
C LYS A 69 -6.77 12.64 -7.13
N ASP A 70 -6.96 11.40 -7.58
CA ASP A 70 -8.05 11.06 -8.49
C ASP A 70 -9.41 11.01 -7.76
N ASP A 71 -10.48 10.66 -8.48
CA ASP A 71 -11.84 10.59 -7.93
C ASP A 71 -12.00 9.62 -6.76
N ALA A 72 -11.19 8.57 -6.70
CA ALA A 72 -11.17 7.62 -5.59
C ALA A 72 -10.19 8.01 -4.46
N GLY A 73 -9.59 9.19 -4.56
CA GLY A 73 -8.63 9.71 -3.60
C GLY A 73 -7.22 9.13 -3.72
N TRP A 74 -6.91 8.45 -4.83
CA TRP A 74 -5.57 7.90 -5.05
C TRP A 74 -4.60 8.97 -5.52
N SER A 75 -3.50 9.13 -4.78
CA SER A 75 -2.35 9.91 -5.22
C SER A 75 -1.45 9.09 -6.15
N PRO A 76 -0.52 9.72 -6.90
CA PRO A 76 0.50 8.99 -7.65
C PRO A 76 1.27 7.97 -6.81
N LEU A 77 1.56 8.28 -5.53
CA LEU A 77 2.26 7.38 -4.62
C LEU A 77 1.43 6.13 -4.28
N HIS A 78 0.13 6.27 -4.06
CA HIS A 78 -0.77 5.11 -3.90
C HIS A 78 -0.70 4.17 -5.10
N ILE A 79 -0.78 4.74 -6.30
CA ILE A 79 -0.76 3.97 -7.54
C ILE A 79 0.58 3.25 -7.71
N ALA A 80 1.68 3.97 -7.56
CA ALA A 80 3.03 3.40 -7.71
C ALA A 80 3.31 2.30 -6.68
N ALA A 81 2.90 2.49 -5.42
CA ALA A 81 3.06 1.50 -4.36
C ALA A 81 2.24 0.24 -4.64
N SER A 82 0.98 0.39 -5.02
CA SER A 82 0.09 -0.73 -5.37
C SER A 82 0.55 -1.49 -6.60
N ALA A 83 1.07 -0.80 -7.61
CA ALA A 83 1.56 -1.38 -8.85
C ALA A 83 2.97 -2.00 -8.72
N GLY A 84 3.68 -1.75 -7.62
CA GLY A 84 5.03 -2.27 -7.40
C GLY A 84 6.11 -1.55 -8.23
N ARG A 85 5.99 -0.23 -8.37
CA ARG A 85 6.91 0.61 -9.16
C ARG A 85 7.99 1.22 -8.27
N ASP A 86 9.02 0.45 -7.93
CA ASP A 86 10.04 0.81 -6.94
C ASP A 86 10.75 2.13 -7.27
N GLU A 87 11.26 2.29 -8.49
CA GLU A 87 11.96 3.51 -8.90
C GLU A 87 11.04 4.74 -8.96
N ILE A 88 9.78 4.54 -9.29
CA ILE A 88 8.78 5.62 -9.30
C ILE A 88 8.44 6.05 -7.87
N VAL A 89 8.26 5.10 -6.94
CA VAL A 89 8.06 5.41 -5.51
C VAL A 89 9.22 6.24 -4.99
N LYS A 90 10.45 5.85 -5.29
CA LYS A 90 11.66 6.60 -4.92
C LYS A 90 11.66 8.02 -5.47
N ALA A 91 11.33 8.18 -6.76
CA ALA A 91 11.27 9.49 -7.42
C ALA A 91 10.18 10.39 -6.79
N LEU A 92 8.99 9.85 -6.52
CA LEU A 92 7.88 10.58 -5.90
C LEU A 92 8.23 11.04 -4.47
N LEU A 93 8.80 10.15 -3.66
CA LEU A 93 9.25 10.50 -2.30
C LEU A 93 10.33 11.59 -2.34
N GLY A 94 11.26 11.52 -3.29
CA GLY A 94 12.28 12.54 -3.51
C GLY A 94 11.72 13.91 -3.89
N LYS A 95 10.52 13.96 -4.43
CA LYS A 95 9.79 15.20 -4.79
C LYS A 95 8.74 15.63 -3.76
N GLY A 96 8.76 15.05 -2.56
CA GLY A 96 7.89 15.46 -1.47
C GLY A 96 6.50 14.82 -1.49
N ALA A 97 6.34 13.64 -2.09
CA ALA A 97 5.09 12.90 -2.00
C ALA A 97 4.71 12.63 -0.53
N GLN A 98 3.45 12.87 -0.19
CA GLN A 98 2.93 12.68 1.16
C GLN A 98 2.75 11.19 1.45
N VAL A 99 3.65 10.66 2.27
CA VAL A 99 3.75 9.22 2.56
C VAL A 99 2.54 8.66 3.31
N ASN A 100 1.87 9.48 4.12
CA ASN A 100 0.68 9.10 4.90
C ASN A 100 -0.64 9.59 4.30
N SER A 101 -0.66 9.95 3.03
CA SER A 101 -1.88 10.34 2.33
C SER A 101 -2.89 9.19 2.32
N ILE A 102 -4.16 9.50 2.49
CA ILE A 102 -5.24 8.50 2.49
C ILE A 102 -6.15 8.67 1.28
N ASN A 103 -6.64 7.57 0.76
CA ASN A 103 -7.69 7.56 -0.27
C ASN A 103 -9.10 7.50 0.35
N GLN A 104 -10.14 7.34 -0.47
CA GLN A 104 -11.53 7.28 -0.01
C GLN A 104 -11.82 6.10 0.95
N ASN A 105 -11.02 5.04 0.92
CA ASN A 105 -11.13 3.93 1.87
C ASN A 105 -10.30 4.15 3.15
N GLY A 106 -9.67 5.30 3.30
CA GLY A 106 -8.76 5.60 4.40
C GLY A 106 -7.41 4.89 4.30
N CYS A 107 -7.11 4.28 3.15
CA CYS A 107 -5.87 3.53 2.95
C CYS A 107 -4.70 4.46 2.61
N THR A 108 -3.55 4.20 3.23
CA THR A 108 -2.26 4.80 2.89
C THR A 108 -1.56 3.97 1.80
N PRO A 109 -0.51 4.51 1.15
CA PRO A 109 0.33 3.70 0.26
C PRO A 109 0.89 2.43 0.92
N LEU A 110 1.22 2.49 2.22
CA LEU A 110 1.74 1.34 2.97
C LEU A 110 0.71 0.21 3.09
N HIS A 111 -0.58 0.50 3.22
CA HIS A 111 -1.64 -0.52 3.19
C HIS A 111 -1.57 -1.36 1.90
N TYR A 112 -1.37 -0.70 0.76
CA TYR A 112 -1.29 -1.39 -0.54
C TYR A 112 0.02 -2.15 -0.69
N ALA A 113 1.15 -1.58 -0.30
CA ALA A 113 2.43 -2.28 -0.30
C ALA A 113 2.38 -3.55 0.55
N ALA A 114 1.77 -3.48 1.74
CA ALA A 114 1.60 -4.62 2.63
C ALA A 114 0.68 -5.69 2.04
N SER A 115 -0.46 -5.30 1.47
CA SER A 115 -1.42 -6.22 0.85
C SER A 115 -0.87 -6.89 -0.42
N LYS A 116 -0.07 -6.17 -1.20
CA LYS A 116 0.52 -6.63 -2.46
C LYS A 116 1.91 -7.25 -2.30
N ASN A 117 2.40 -7.37 -1.07
CA ASN A 117 3.69 -7.96 -0.73
C ASN A 117 4.90 -7.25 -1.39
N LYS A 118 4.86 -5.91 -1.46
CA LYS A 118 5.91 -5.08 -2.05
C LYS A 118 6.91 -4.63 -0.97
N HIS A 119 7.86 -5.50 -0.64
CA HIS A 119 8.76 -5.31 0.50
C HIS A 119 9.63 -4.06 0.39
N GLU A 120 10.30 -3.87 -0.75
CA GLU A 120 11.21 -2.75 -0.96
C GLU A 120 10.45 -1.41 -0.91
N ILE A 121 9.24 -1.38 -1.46
CA ILE A 121 8.37 -0.22 -1.38
C ILE A 121 7.95 0.05 0.06
N ALA A 122 7.55 -0.98 0.81
CA ALA A 122 7.19 -0.82 2.22
C ALA A 122 8.36 -0.25 3.03
N ILE A 123 9.58 -0.71 2.79
CA ILE A 123 10.79 -0.18 3.44
C ILE A 123 10.99 1.29 3.08
N MET A 124 10.93 1.66 1.80
CA MET A 124 11.06 3.05 1.36
C MET A 124 10.00 3.96 2.00
N LEU A 125 8.75 3.50 2.07
CA LEU A 125 7.67 4.25 2.69
C LEU A 125 7.91 4.45 4.20
N LEU A 126 8.31 3.39 4.90
CA LEU A 126 8.59 3.43 6.34
C LEU A 126 9.79 4.32 6.66
N GLU A 127 10.86 4.25 5.86
CA GLU A 127 12.01 5.15 5.96
C GLU A 127 11.63 6.60 5.65
N GLY A 128 10.66 6.80 4.77
CA GLY A 128 10.09 8.11 4.44
C GLY A 128 9.08 8.64 5.47
N GLY A 129 8.88 7.95 6.59
CA GLY A 129 8.00 8.40 7.68
C GLY A 129 6.58 7.85 7.63
N ALA A 130 6.33 6.75 6.88
CA ALA A 130 5.02 6.10 6.91
C ALA A 130 4.70 5.61 8.32
N ASN A 131 3.47 5.87 8.77
CA ASN A 131 2.98 5.35 10.03
C ASN A 131 2.66 3.84 9.89
N PRO A 132 3.42 2.93 10.54
CA PRO A 132 3.17 1.50 10.44
C PRO A 132 1.82 1.07 11.03
N ASP A 133 1.24 1.91 11.90
CA ASP A 133 -0.02 1.65 12.60
C ASP A 133 -1.20 2.45 12.02
N ALA A 134 -1.04 3.05 10.84
CA ALA A 134 -2.15 3.74 10.17
C ALA A 134 -3.33 2.79 9.95
N THR A 135 -4.54 3.27 10.26
CA THR A 135 -5.78 2.51 10.10
C THR A 135 -6.60 3.05 8.94
N ASP A 136 -7.19 2.15 8.16
CA ASP A 136 -8.17 2.49 7.13
C ASP A 136 -9.58 2.65 7.73
N HIS A 137 -10.59 2.85 6.89
CA HIS A 137 -11.98 3.02 7.35
C HIS A 137 -12.60 1.76 8.00
N LEU A 138 -11.94 0.61 7.89
CA LEU A 138 -12.28 -0.61 8.62
C LEU A 138 -11.39 -0.80 9.86
N GLU A 139 -10.68 0.24 10.27
CA GLU A 139 -9.72 0.21 11.38
C GLU A 139 -8.59 -0.82 11.19
N SER A 140 -8.37 -1.25 9.95
CA SER A 140 -7.34 -2.23 9.59
C SER A 140 -6.00 -1.56 9.36
N THR A 141 -4.94 -2.12 9.95
CA THR A 141 -3.55 -1.66 9.76
C THR A 141 -2.87 -2.40 8.59
N PRO A 142 -1.71 -1.92 8.10
CA PRO A 142 -0.90 -2.69 7.16
C PRO A 142 -0.57 -4.10 7.66
N LEU A 143 -0.35 -4.26 8.98
CA LEU A 143 -0.07 -5.55 9.59
C LEU A 143 -1.26 -6.53 9.52
N HIS A 144 -2.50 -6.04 9.68
CA HIS A 144 -3.71 -6.84 9.43
C HIS A 144 -3.72 -7.40 8.01
N ARG A 145 -3.41 -6.55 7.02
CA ARG A 145 -3.41 -6.95 5.62
C ARG A 145 -2.34 -7.98 5.30
N ALA A 146 -1.12 -7.76 5.76
CA ALA A 146 -0.02 -8.71 5.59
C ALA A 146 -0.31 -10.05 6.25
N SER A 147 -0.92 -10.04 7.43
CA SER A 147 -1.28 -11.25 8.20
C SER A 147 -2.37 -12.07 7.52
N ALA A 148 -3.43 -11.41 7.04
CA ALA A 148 -4.50 -12.08 6.31
C ALA A 148 -4.02 -12.71 4.98
N LYS A 149 -3.07 -12.06 4.31
CA LYS A 149 -2.49 -12.54 3.04
C LYS A 149 -1.42 -13.61 3.21
N GLY A 150 -0.86 -13.78 4.40
CA GLY A 150 0.26 -14.70 4.65
C GLY A 150 1.59 -14.17 4.10
N ASN A 151 1.79 -12.88 4.16
CA ASN A 151 3.00 -12.21 3.69
C ASN A 151 4.06 -12.17 4.80
N LEU A 152 4.69 -13.31 5.09
CA LEU A 152 5.61 -13.47 6.22
C LEU A 152 6.74 -12.43 6.24
N LYS A 153 7.41 -12.23 5.10
CA LYS A 153 8.50 -11.24 5.00
C LYS A 153 7.98 -9.80 5.24
N MET A 154 6.79 -9.49 4.77
CA MET A 154 6.17 -8.18 5.02
C MET A 154 5.87 -7.98 6.49
N ILE A 155 5.37 -9.00 7.19
CA ILE A 155 5.17 -8.95 8.64
C ILE A 155 6.49 -8.68 9.35
N GLN A 156 7.57 -9.36 8.96
CA GLN A 156 8.92 -9.11 9.51
C GLN A 156 9.34 -7.65 9.33
N VAL A 157 9.16 -7.08 8.13
CA VAL A 157 9.47 -5.68 7.84
C VAL A 157 8.65 -4.74 8.72
N LEU A 158 7.33 -4.91 8.78
CA LEU A 158 6.46 -4.06 9.59
C LEU A 158 6.83 -4.11 11.08
N LEU A 159 7.11 -5.29 11.62
CA LEU A 159 7.52 -5.47 13.01
C LEU A 159 8.90 -4.87 13.30
N GLN A 160 9.82 -4.91 12.33
CA GLN A 160 11.11 -4.25 12.42
C GLN A 160 10.97 -2.73 12.58
N TYR A 161 9.97 -2.15 11.90
CA TYR A 161 9.63 -0.73 12.01
C TYR A 161 8.57 -0.46 13.09
N LYS A 162 8.47 -1.36 14.08
CA LYS A 162 7.68 -1.21 15.32
C LYS A 162 6.17 -1.14 15.12
N ALA A 163 5.64 -1.82 14.10
CA ALA A 163 4.19 -2.00 13.98
C ALA A 163 3.64 -2.69 15.25
N SER A 164 2.53 -2.17 15.75
CA SER A 164 1.84 -2.71 16.93
C SER A 164 1.09 -3.98 16.59
N THR A 165 1.31 -5.03 17.38
CA THR A 165 0.76 -6.38 17.11
C THR A 165 -0.70 -6.57 17.53
N ASN A 166 -1.23 -5.71 18.43
CA ASN A 166 -2.50 -5.94 19.12
C ASN A 166 -3.59 -4.92 18.77
N ILE A 167 -3.43 -4.14 17.72
CA ILE A 167 -4.49 -3.25 17.25
C ILE A 167 -5.66 -4.10 16.75
N GLN A 168 -6.87 -3.70 17.10
CA GLN A 168 -8.11 -4.36 16.69
C GLN A 168 -8.75 -3.58 15.53
N ASP A 169 -9.19 -4.31 14.51
CA ASP A 169 -9.97 -3.73 13.41
C ASP A 169 -11.44 -3.50 13.80
N SER A 170 -12.27 -3.05 12.88
CA SER A 170 -13.68 -2.75 13.12
C SER A 170 -14.50 -3.97 13.57
N GLN A 171 -14.01 -5.19 13.41
CA GLN A 171 -14.61 -6.43 13.92
C GLN A 171 -13.99 -6.88 15.25
N GLY A 172 -13.04 -6.11 15.77
CA GLY A 172 -12.27 -6.44 16.97
C GLY A 172 -11.15 -7.45 16.71
N ASN A 173 -10.88 -7.81 15.47
CA ASN A 173 -9.81 -8.73 15.13
C ASN A 173 -8.45 -8.07 15.21
N THR A 174 -7.49 -8.73 15.84
CA THR A 174 -6.07 -8.40 15.74
C THR A 174 -5.47 -9.04 14.49
N PRO A 175 -4.26 -8.63 14.07
CA PRO A 175 -3.55 -9.35 13.00
C PRO A 175 -3.44 -10.85 13.25
N LEU A 176 -3.27 -11.26 14.52
CA LEU A 176 -3.20 -12.68 14.88
C LEU A 176 -4.52 -13.42 14.65
N HIS A 177 -5.67 -12.81 14.93
CA HIS A 177 -6.97 -13.40 14.57
C HIS A 177 -7.03 -13.74 13.08
N LEU A 178 -6.61 -12.79 12.22
CA LEU A 178 -6.66 -12.98 10.77
C LEU A 178 -5.69 -14.05 10.28
N ALA A 179 -4.49 -14.12 10.85
CA ALA A 179 -3.53 -15.17 10.54
C ALA A 179 -4.07 -16.55 10.96
N CYS A 180 -4.68 -16.66 12.14
CA CYS A 180 -5.25 -17.90 12.63
C CYS A 180 -6.46 -18.36 11.81
N ASP A 181 -7.38 -17.45 11.46
CA ASP A 181 -8.55 -17.77 10.62
C ASP A 181 -8.15 -18.29 9.23
N LYS A 182 -7.09 -17.73 8.65
CA LYS A 182 -6.57 -18.10 7.33
C LYS A 182 -5.52 -19.22 7.39
N GLU A 183 -5.32 -19.84 8.55
CA GLU A 183 -4.35 -20.94 8.75
C GLU A 183 -2.90 -20.56 8.34
N ARG A 184 -2.51 -19.31 8.58
CA ARG A 184 -1.17 -18.78 8.32
C ARG A 184 -0.25 -19.12 9.49
N ILE A 185 0.29 -20.34 9.48
CA ILE A 185 0.98 -20.94 10.65
C ILE A 185 2.23 -20.16 11.01
N GLU A 186 3.13 -19.91 10.05
CA GLU A 186 4.40 -19.23 10.32
C GLU A 186 4.21 -17.75 10.66
N GLU A 187 3.22 -17.12 10.03
CA GLU A 187 2.83 -15.73 10.34
C GLU A 187 2.27 -15.63 11.77
N ALA A 188 1.39 -16.55 12.16
CA ALA A 188 0.84 -16.58 13.51
C ALA A 188 1.94 -16.80 14.58
N LYS A 189 2.85 -17.74 14.35
CA LYS A 189 4.00 -17.99 15.22
C LYS A 189 4.88 -16.73 15.34
N LEU A 190 5.19 -16.09 14.22
CA LEU A 190 5.99 -14.86 14.21
C LEU A 190 5.31 -13.76 15.03
N LEU A 191 4.01 -13.54 14.83
CA LEU A 191 3.25 -12.54 15.58
C LEU A 191 3.30 -12.80 17.08
N VAL A 192 3.07 -14.04 17.51
CA VAL A 192 3.15 -14.43 18.93
C VAL A 192 4.56 -14.21 19.50
N SER A 193 5.61 -14.60 18.76
CA SER A 193 7.00 -14.37 19.17
C SER A 193 7.37 -12.89 19.33
N ARG A 194 6.57 -11.99 18.75
CA ARG A 194 6.75 -10.55 18.82
C ARG A 194 5.70 -9.84 19.69
N GLY A 195 5.02 -10.58 20.57
CA GLY A 195 4.14 -10.02 21.58
C GLY A 195 2.66 -9.94 21.22
N ALA A 196 2.23 -10.57 20.12
CA ALA A 196 0.80 -10.67 19.82
C ALA A 196 0.10 -11.50 20.89
N SER A 197 -0.98 -10.94 21.44
CA SER A 197 -1.78 -11.59 22.49
C SER A 197 -2.68 -12.66 21.90
N ILE A 198 -2.67 -13.85 22.52
CA ILE A 198 -3.60 -14.95 22.22
C ILE A 198 -4.93 -14.82 22.97
N PHE A 199 -5.08 -13.81 23.84
CA PHE A 199 -6.21 -13.65 24.76
C PHE A 199 -7.21 -12.54 24.39
N ILE A 200 -6.86 -11.65 23.46
CA ILE A 200 -7.75 -10.56 23.04
C ILE A 200 -8.98 -11.14 22.35
N GLU A 201 -10.15 -10.74 22.80
CA GLU A 201 -11.42 -11.14 22.19
C GLU A 201 -11.85 -10.14 21.12
N ASN A 202 -12.33 -10.65 19.99
CA ASN A 202 -13.00 -9.83 18.97
C ASN A 202 -14.48 -9.56 19.36
N LYS A 203 -15.24 -8.90 18.48
CA LYS A 203 -16.66 -8.59 18.75
C LYS A 203 -17.57 -9.83 18.87
N GLU A 204 -17.13 -10.98 18.34
CA GLU A 204 -17.81 -12.26 18.51
C GLU A 204 -17.39 -13.01 19.80
N LYS A 205 -16.64 -12.37 20.68
CA LYS A 205 -16.08 -12.99 21.90
C LYS A 205 -15.14 -14.16 21.63
N LYS A 206 -14.47 -14.14 20.47
CA LYS A 206 -13.49 -15.14 20.07
C LYS A 206 -12.09 -14.59 20.21
N THR A 207 -11.20 -15.36 20.84
CA THR A 207 -9.76 -15.10 20.86
C THR A 207 -9.09 -15.65 19.57
N PRO A 208 -7.83 -15.29 19.27
CA PRO A 208 -7.11 -15.94 18.18
C PRO A 208 -7.09 -17.47 18.26
N LEU A 209 -7.02 -18.03 19.47
CA LEU A 209 -7.07 -19.48 19.66
C LEU A 209 -8.43 -20.08 19.28
N HIS A 210 -9.53 -19.37 19.54
CA HIS A 210 -10.88 -19.83 19.18
C HIS A 210 -11.10 -19.86 17.65
N VAL A 211 -10.44 -18.97 16.90
CA VAL A 211 -10.56 -18.94 15.42
C VAL A 211 -9.53 -19.83 14.75
N ALA A 212 -8.48 -20.23 15.47
CA ALA A 212 -7.45 -21.12 14.95
C ALA A 212 -7.99 -22.51 14.63
N LYS A 213 -7.61 -23.04 13.49
CA LYS A 213 -8.03 -24.37 13.03
C LYS A 213 -6.93 -25.42 13.27
N GLY A 214 -7.32 -26.68 13.32
CA GLY A 214 -6.39 -27.78 13.46
C GLY A 214 -5.52 -27.71 14.72
N ARG A 215 -4.23 -27.91 14.57
CA ARG A 215 -3.27 -27.93 15.68
C ARG A 215 -2.67 -26.53 16.00
N LEU A 216 -3.00 -25.52 15.23
CA LEU A 216 -2.38 -24.20 15.36
C LEU A 216 -2.61 -23.60 16.74
N GLY A 217 -3.84 -23.65 17.24
CA GLY A 217 -4.17 -23.13 18.57
C GLY A 217 -3.33 -23.74 19.68
N ALA A 218 -3.13 -25.08 19.66
CA ALA A 218 -2.29 -25.78 20.63
C ALA A 218 -0.82 -25.41 20.52
N VAL A 219 -0.32 -25.16 19.31
CA VAL A 219 1.06 -24.70 19.08
C VAL A 219 1.26 -23.31 19.67
N LEU A 220 0.36 -22.36 19.38
CA LEU A 220 0.47 -20.98 19.86
C LEU A 220 0.35 -20.93 21.40
N LYS A 221 -0.54 -21.74 21.98
CA LYS A 221 -0.69 -21.82 23.43
C LYS A 221 0.62 -22.28 24.10
N ARG A 222 1.25 -23.32 23.57
CA ARG A 222 2.54 -23.80 24.09
C ARG A 222 3.66 -22.76 23.98
N MET A 223 3.66 -21.93 22.94
CA MET A 223 4.65 -20.86 22.78
C MET A 223 4.57 -19.79 23.88
N VAL A 224 3.38 -19.59 24.47
CA VAL A 224 3.14 -18.58 25.51
C VAL A 224 3.30 -19.15 26.91
N GLU A 225 2.96 -20.43 27.11
CA GLU A 225 2.97 -21.10 28.42
C GLU A 225 4.31 -21.82 28.73
N GLY A 226 5.15 -22.04 27.73
CA GLY A 226 6.46 -22.69 27.85
C GLY A 226 7.59 -21.75 28.05
#